data_adf88dc85cf02f412ea6f0d305aad321
#
_entry.id   adf88dc85cf02f412ea6f0d305aad321
#
_cell.length_a   1.000
_cell.length_b   1.000
_cell.length_c   1.000
_cell.angle_alpha   90.00
_cell.angle_beta   90.00
_cell.angle_gamma   90.00
#
_symmetry.space_group_name_H-M   'P 1'
#
loop_
_entity.id
_entity.type
_entity.pdbx_description
1 polymer ?
#
loop_
_entity_poly.entity_id
_entity_poly.type
_entity_poly.pdbx_seq_one_letter_code
_entity_poly.pdbx_strand_id
1 'polypeptide(L)'
;MVETLRLMIALSDNDATNAVIALVGLESVGQTCRRLRLAQTHLRRTLMDFAASDAGIDNVTCALDLAQVMARLRVREALPEAETVVALDLLAEQQLLDGLPALLPEGVRHANKTGELSGVRHDMALVEHEGRWAAVAVTATGLMGPGGGVDRGSTVLPTFANIGAAVGTWLVDMS
;
A
#
# COMPACT_ATOMS: atom_id res chain seq x y z
N MET A 1 -10.27 -16.07 -9.35
CA MET A 1 -9.13 -15.73 -8.45
C MET A 1 -8.43 -14.45 -8.90
N VAL A 2 -7.85 -14.35 -10.10
CA VAL A 2 -7.14 -13.14 -10.58
C VAL A 2 -8.05 -11.90 -10.52
N GLU A 3 -9.31 -12.01 -10.94
CA GLU A 3 -10.27 -10.90 -10.87
C GLU A 3 -10.52 -10.44 -9.43
N THR A 4 -10.63 -11.36 -8.48
CA THR A 4 -10.79 -11.02 -7.06
C THR A 4 -9.55 -10.27 -6.54
N LEU A 5 -8.35 -10.69 -6.95
CA LEU A 5 -7.12 -9.99 -6.61
C LEU A 5 -7.06 -8.59 -7.26
N ARG A 6 -7.56 -8.44 -8.49
CA ARG A 6 -7.66 -7.14 -9.15
C ARG A 6 -8.57 -6.18 -8.38
N LEU A 7 -9.77 -6.61 -8.00
CA LEU A 7 -10.69 -5.81 -7.19
C LEU A 7 -10.04 -5.41 -5.85
N MET A 8 -9.38 -6.35 -5.17
CA MET A 8 -8.68 -6.12 -3.92
C MET A 8 -7.55 -5.08 -4.06
N ILE A 9 -6.72 -5.19 -5.09
CA ILE A 9 -5.51 -4.36 -5.24
C ILE A 9 -5.83 -3.06 -5.97
N ALA A 10 -6.43 -3.10 -7.17
CA ALA A 10 -6.61 -1.93 -8.03
C ALA A 10 -7.75 -1.02 -7.57
N LEU A 11 -8.82 -1.58 -7.00
CA LEU A 11 -9.99 -0.82 -6.52
C LEU A 11 -10.05 -0.70 -4.99
N SER A 12 -9.18 -1.40 -4.27
CA SER A 12 -9.21 -1.46 -2.79
C SER A 12 -10.55 -1.99 -2.23
N ASP A 13 -11.17 -2.96 -2.94
CA ASP A 13 -12.46 -3.51 -2.58
C ASP A 13 -12.36 -4.37 -1.30
N ASN A 14 -13.18 -4.03 -0.29
CA ASN A 14 -13.16 -4.68 1.01
C ASN A 14 -13.76 -6.09 0.98
N ASP A 15 -14.79 -6.32 0.19
CA ASP A 15 -15.43 -7.64 0.08
C ASP A 15 -14.50 -8.62 -0.63
N ALA A 16 -13.85 -8.18 -1.71
CA ALA A 16 -12.82 -8.97 -2.38
C ALA A 16 -11.65 -9.28 -1.45
N THR A 17 -11.22 -8.30 -0.64
CA THR A 17 -10.16 -8.50 0.37
C THR A 17 -10.59 -9.53 1.42
N ASN A 18 -11.79 -9.42 1.95
CA ASN A 18 -12.32 -10.37 2.93
C ASN A 18 -12.51 -11.77 2.35
N ALA A 19 -12.90 -11.89 1.08
CA ALA A 19 -12.96 -13.18 0.38
C ALA A 19 -11.58 -13.85 0.27
N VAL A 20 -10.52 -13.07 -0.01
CA VAL A 20 -9.14 -13.58 -0.01
C VAL A 20 -8.69 -13.95 1.40
N ILE A 21 -8.98 -13.14 2.42
CA ILE A 21 -8.68 -13.45 3.83
C ILE A 21 -9.37 -14.75 4.25
N ALA A 22 -10.63 -14.94 3.89
CA ALA A 22 -11.38 -16.17 4.19
C ALA A 22 -10.78 -17.41 3.52
N LEU A 23 -10.21 -17.24 2.32
CA LEU A 23 -9.57 -18.33 1.59
C LEU A 23 -8.21 -18.73 2.19
N VAL A 24 -7.36 -17.74 2.52
CA VAL A 24 -5.98 -18.01 2.96
C VAL A 24 -5.84 -18.11 4.47
N GLY A 25 -6.73 -17.48 5.22
CA GLY A 25 -6.73 -17.40 6.68
C GLY A 25 -5.73 -16.36 7.24
N LEU A 26 -6.08 -15.78 8.39
CA LEU A 26 -5.24 -14.78 9.08
C LEU A 26 -3.86 -15.35 9.47
N GLU A 27 -3.82 -16.62 9.88
CA GLU A 27 -2.59 -17.31 10.26
C GLU A 27 -1.56 -17.36 9.11
N SER A 28 -2.01 -17.68 7.88
CA SER A 28 -1.14 -17.74 6.70
C SER A 28 -0.58 -16.37 6.33
N VAL A 29 -1.39 -15.30 6.49
CA VAL A 29 -0.91 -13.92 6.33
C VAL A 29 0.17 -13.62 7.37
N GLY A 30 -0.05 -13.98 8.65
CA GLY A 30 0.94 -13.81 9.71
C GLY A 30 2.24 -14.58 9.45
N GLN A 31 2.16 -15.79 8.92
CA GLN A 31 3.34 -16.57 8.52
C GLN A 31 4.11 -15.87 7.37
N THR A 32 3.39 -15.30 6.40
CA THR A 32 3.99 -14.53 5.31
C THR A 32 4.69 -13.28 5.84
N CYS A 33 4.06 -12.53 6.75
CA CYS A 33 4.70 -11.38 7.40
C CYS A 33 6.01 -11.78 8.11
N ARG A 34 6.02 -12.89 8.86
CA ARG A 34 7.22 -13.41 9.51
C ARG A 34 8.31 -13.79 8.49
N ARG A 35 7.94 -14.52 7.42
CA ARG A 35 8.86 -14.91 6.34
C ARG A 35 9.50 -13.69 5.67
N LEU A 36 8.72 -12.65 5.46
CA LEU A 36 9.17 -11.38 4.87
C LEU A 36 9.78 -10.43 5.92
N ARG A 37 9.91 -10.83 7.19
CA ARG A 37 10.47 -10.04 8.29
C ARG A 37 9.77 -8.68 8.47
N LEU A 38 8.45 -8.66 8.29
CA LEU A 38 7.61 -7.48 8.52
C LEU A 38 7.22 -7.46 10.00
N ALA A 39 8.07 -6.86 10.82
CA ALA A 39 7.99 -7.00 12.28
C ALA A 39 6.80 -6.27 12.93
N GLN A 40 6.29 -5.23 12.27
CA GLN A 40 5.21 -4.38 12.77
C GLN A 40 3.89 -4.59 12.03
N THR A 41 3.84 -5.53 11.07
CA THR A 41 2.64 -5.77 10.26
C THR A 41 1.88 -6.99 10.77
N HIS A 42 0.65 -6.75 11.23
CA HIS A 42 -0.23 -7.80 11.77
C HIS A 42 -1.65 -7.64 11.23
N LEU A 43 -2.14 -8.66 10.52
CA LEU A 43 -3.54 -8.78 10.16
C LEU A 43 -4.25 -9.59 11.25
N ARG A 44 -5.10 -8.94 12.06
CA ARG A 44 -5.74 -9.52 13.24
C ARG A 44 -7.24 -9.70 13.09
N ARG A 45 -7.86 -8.99 12.14
CA ARG A 45 -9.29 -9.03 11.86
C ARG A 45 -9.56 -8.85 10.36
N THR A 46 -10.74 -9.23 9.94
CA THR A 46 -11.25 -8.89 8.60
C THR A 46 -11.49 -7.38 8.47
N LEU A 47 -11.59 -6.91 7.24
CA LEU A 47 -11.94 -5.52 7.00
C LEU A 47 -13.42 -5.29 7.36
N MET A 48 -13.75 -4.09 7.80
CA MET A 48 -15.10 -3.68 8.24
C MET A 48 -15.65 -4.42 9.47
N ASP A 49 -14.82 -5.20 10.19
CA ASP A 49 -15.18 -5.77 11.49
C ASP A 49 -15.00 -4.68 12.58
N PHE A 50 -16.01 -3.83 12.69
CA PHE A 50 -16.01 -2.73 13.66
C PHE A 50 -16.09 -3.23 15.11
N ALA A 51 -16.73 -4.37 15.35
CA ALA A 51 -16.82 -4.93 16.69
C ALA A 51 -15.45 -5.35 17.24
N ALA A 52 -14.61 -5.98 16.39
CA ALA A 52 -13.23 -6.30 16.74
C ALA A 52 -12.39 -5.02 16.94
N SER A 53 -12.57 -4.01 16.09
CA SER A 53 -11.88 -2.71 16.23
C SER A 53 -12.24 -2.01 17.53
N ASP A 54 -13.52 -1.96 17.91
CA ASP A 54 -14.00 -1.37 19.16
C ASP A 54 -13.46 -2.11 20.41
N ALA A 55 -13.15 -3.40 20.25
CA ALA A 55 -12.47 -4.22 21.27
C ALA A 55 -10.93 -4.04 21.28
N GLY A 56 -10.38 -3.12 20.46
CA GLY A 56 -8.93 -2.86 20.36
C GLY A 56 -8.16 -3.90 19.53
N ILE A 57 -8.86 -4.74 18.76
CA ILE A 57 -8.25 -5.71 17.83
C ILE A 57 -8.13 -5.05 16.47
N ASP A 58 -7.01 -4.39 16.20
CA ASP A 58 -6.78 -3.70 14.93
C ASP A 58 -5.68 -4.34 14.08
N ASN A 59 -5.83 -4.17 12.77
CA ASN A 59 -4.78 -4.42 11.80
C ASN A 59 -3.76 -3.29 11.89
N VAL A 60 -2.50 -3.63 11.99
CA VAL A 60 -1.42 -2.67 12.17
C VAL A 60 -0.29 -2.89 11.17
N THR A 61 0.38 -1.81 10.82
CA THR A 61 1.58 -1.81 9.96
C THR A 61 2.44 -0.58 10.26
N CYS A 62 3.60 -0.48 9.61
CA CYS A 62 4.43 0.72 9.61
C CYS A 62 5.00 1.00 8.21
N ALA A 63 5.45 2.23 7.97
CA ALA A 63 5.98 2.64 6.67
C ALA A 63 7.17 1.78 6.24
N LEU A 64 8.05 1.38 7.17
CA LEU A 64 9.21 0.54 6.85
C LEU A 64 8.77 -0.84 6.31
N ASP A 65 7.83 -1.51 6.97
CA ASP A 65 7.33 -2.82 6.52
C ASP A 65 6.68 -2.73 5.13
N LEU A 66 5.89 -1.67 4.90
CA LEU A 66 5.25 -1.41 3.60
C LEU A 66 6.28 -1.19 2.49
N ALA A 67 7.30 -0.35 2.73
CA ALA A 67 8.38 -0.14 1.77
C ALA A 67 9.18 -1.43 1.51
N GLN A 68 9.42 -2.25 2.55
CA GLN A 68 10.09 -3.54 2.40
C GLN A 68 9.30 -4.52 1.53
N VAL A 69 7.97 -4.57 1.63
CA VAL A 69 7.14 -5.41 0.75
C VAL A 69 7.36 -5.02 -0.71
N MET A 70 7.30 -3.72 -1.03
CA MET A 70 7.50 -3.23 -2.39
C MET A 70 8.92 -3.52 -2.91
N ALA A 71 9.94 -3.28 -2.07
CA ALA A 71 11.33 -3.59 -2.42
C ALA A 71 11.54 -5.09 -2.68
N ARG A 72 10.99 -5.97 -1.82
CA ARG A 72 11.13 -7.43 -1.99
C ARG A 72 10.35 -7.96 -3.19
N LEU A 73 9.21 -7.36 -3.55
CA LEU A 73 8.53 -7.66 -4.81
C LEU A 73 9.44 -7.29 -5.99
N ARG A 74 10.04 -6.11 -5.98
CA ARG A 74 10.92 -5.64 -7.07
C ARG A 74 12.14 -6.53 -7.28
N VAL A 75 12.77 -6.99 -6.20
CA VAL A 75 13.94 -7.87 -6.26
C VAL A 75 13.58 -9.37 -6.28
N ARG A 76 12.29 -9.71 -6.42
CA ARG A 76 11.77 -11.10 -6.52
C ARG A 76 12.06 -11.98 -5.29
N GLU A 77 12.14 -11.37 -4.12
CA GLU A 77 12.33 -12.09 -2.85
C GLU A 77 11.02 -12.38 -2.11
N ALA A 78 9.90 -11.74 -2.49
CA ALA A 78 8.60 -11.92 -1.86
C ALA A 78 7.85 -13.14 -2.39
N LEU A 79 7.87 -13.32 -3.71
CA LEU A 79 7.11 -14.32 -4.47
C LEU A 79 7.99 -14.95 -5.56
N PRO A 80 7.63 -16.14 -6.08
CA PRO A 80 8.24 -16.67 -7.30
C PRO A 80 8.03 -15.71 -8.49
N GLU A 81 8.80 -15.87 -9.55
CA GLU A 81 8.89 -14.91 -10.66
C GLU A 81 7.53 -14.63 -11.33
N ALA A 82 6.78 -15.68 -11.66
CA ALA A 82 5.49 -15.53 -12.36
C ALA A 82 4.47 -14.78 -11.51
N GLU A 83 4.39 -15.11 -10.21
CA GLU A 83 3.49 -14.46 -9.26
C GLU A 83 3.92 -13.03 -8.95
N THR A 84 5.23 -12.75 -8.97
CA THR A 84 5.76 -11.39 -8.82
C THR A 84 5.31 -10.48 -9.97
N VAL A 85 5.36 -10.97 -11.22
CA VAL A 85 4.87 -10.23 -12.39
C VAL A 85 3.39 -9.89 -12.22
N VAL A 86 2.57 -10.89 -11.89
CA VAL A 86 1.13 -10.68 -11.66
C VAL A 86 0.88 -9.67 -10.54
N ALA A 87 1.61 -9.75 -9.43
CA ALA A 87 1.45 -8.83 -8.31
C ALA A 87 1.81 -7.38 -8.68
N LEU A 88 2.90 -7.19 -9.40
CA LEU A 88 3.34 -5.86 -9.85
C LEU A 88 2.40 -5.28 -10.90
N ASP A 89 1.89 -6.09 -11.83
CA ASP A 89 0.90 -5.67 -12.84
C ASP A 89 -0.39 -5.20 -12.15
N LEU A 90 -0.91 -5.97 -11.17
CA LEU A 90 -2.10 -5.58 -10.41
C LEU A 90 -1.88 -4.28 -9.61
N LEU A 91 -0.69 -4.08 -9.04
CA LEU A 91 -0.35 -2.84 -8.33
C LEU A 91 -0.21 -1.65 -9.29
N ALA A 92 0.22 -1.88 -10.53
CA ALA A 92 0.30 -0.84 -11.56
C ALA A 92 -1.10 -0.47 -12.13
N GLU A 93 -2.10 -1.34 -12.00
CA GLU A 93 -3.50 -1.08 -12.34
C GLU A 93 -4.24 -0.25 -11.27
N GLN A 94 -3.58 0.19 -10.19
CA GLN A 94 -4.21 0.99 -9.11
C GLN A 94 -4.92 2.22 -9.66
N GLN A 95 -6.16 2.44 -9.23
CA GLN A 95 -7.00 3.56 -9.68
C GLN A 95 -7.00 4.77 -8.73
N LEU A 96 -6.54 4.58 -7.48
CA LEU A 96 -6.43 5.64 -6.49
C LEU A 96 -5.03 6.27 -6.59
N LEU A 97 -4.92 7.34 -7.40
CA LEU A 97 -3.65 7.96 -7.81
C LEU A 97 -3.42 9.34 -7.18
N ASP A 98 -4.21 9.73 -6.21
CA ASP A 98 -4.21 11.04 -5.57
C ASP A 98 -3.11 11.21 -4.49
N GLY A 99 -2.39 10.13 -4.16
CA GLY A 99 -1.28 10.10 -3.20
C GLY A 99 0.11 10.21 -3.86
N LEU A 100 0.98 9.25 -3.56
CA LEU A 100 2.36 9.22 -4.08
C LEU A 100 2.48 9.36 -5.60
N PRO A 101 1.58 8.78 -6.44
CA PRO A 101 1.69 8.90 -7.89
C PRO A 101 1.29 10.25 -8.46
N ALA A 102 0.56 11.09 -7.73
CA ALA A 102 -0.17 12.25 -8.27
C ALA A 102 0.70 13.28 -9.01
N LEU A 103 1.94 13.45 -8.62
CA LEU A 103 2.88 14.45 -9.19
C LEU A 103 4.20 13.82 -9.68
N LEU A 104 4.19 12.53 -10.03
CA LEU A 104 5.37 11.89 -10.60
C LEU A 104 5.74 12.55 -11.94
N PRO A 105 7.05 12.76 -12.23
CA PRO A 105 7.50 13.26 -13.51
C PRO A 105 7.11 12.33 -14.67
N GLU A 106 7.02 12.91 -15.86
CA GLU A 106 6.77 12.14 -17.08
C GLU A 106 7.85 11.06 -17.30
N GLY A 107 7.44 9.88 -17.74
CA GLY A 107 8.33 8.71 -17.94
C GLY A 107 8.62 7.92 -16.67
N VAL A 108 8.26 8.41 -15.49
CA VAL A 108 8.36 7.65 -14.24
C VAL A 108 7.17 6.72 -14.10
N ARG A 109 7.42 5.41 -13.98
CA ARG A 109 6.39 4.39 -13.77
C ARG A 109 6.18 4.16 -12.28
N HIS A 110 4.98 3.72 -11.92
CA HIS A 110 4.65 3.34 -10.55
C HIS A 110 3.81 2.07 -10.47
N ALA A 111 3.86 1.45 -9.31
CA ALA A 111 2.94 0.42 -8.85
C ALA A 111 2.66 0.75 -7.38
N ASN A 112 1.39 1.00 -7.01
CA ASN A 112 1.09 1.48 -5.67
C ASN A 112 -0.12 0.80 -5.02
N LYS A 113 -0.25 0.96 -3.70
CA LYS A 113 -1.42 0.55 -2.92
C LYS A 113 -1.69 1.56 -1.82
N THR A 114 -2.90 2.07 -1.82
CA THR A 114 -3.40 3.00 -0.81
C THR A 114 -4.08 2.30 0.36
N GLY A 115 -4.19 2.99 1.50
CA GLY A 115 -5.01 2.61 2.64
C GLY A 115 -5.69 3.83 3.25
N GLU A 116 -7.00 3.72 3.51
CA GLU A 116 -7.82 4.81 4.04
C GLU A 116 -8.76 4.30 5.13
N LEU A 117 -8.76 4.99 6.27
CA LEU A 117 -9.76 4.89 7.33
C LEU A 117 -10.05 6.28 7.89
N SER A 118 -11.02 6.39 8.78
CA SER A 118 -11.25 7.64 9.52
C SER A 118 -10.01 8.04 10.31
N GLY A 119 -9.45 9.21 10.04
CA GLY A 119 -8.24 9.72 10.69
C GLY A 119 -6.92 9.07 10.25
N VAL A 120 -6.94 8.25 9.19
CA VAL A 120 -5.77 7.47 8.74
C VAL A 120 -5.67 7.50 7.22
N ARG A 121 -4.48 7.79 6.70
CA ARG A 121 -4.16 7.66 5.28
C ARG A 121 -2.78 7.05 5.10
N HIS A 122 -2.67 6.07 4.24
CA HIS A 122 -1.42 5.42 3.88
C HIS A 122 -1.29 5.31 2.36
N ASP A 123 -0.06 5.33 1.87
CA ASP A 123 0.25 4.94 0.50
C ASP A 123 1.63 4.30 0.46
N MET A 124 1.79 3.26 -0.33
CA MET A 124 3.08 2.65 -0.64
C MET A 124 3.22 2.50 -2.15
N ALA A 125 4.41 2.77 -2.67
CA ALA A 125 4.68 2.70 -4.09
C ALA A 125 6.07 2.11 -4.39
N LEU A 126 6.14 1.35 -5.46
CA LEU A 126 7.35 1.15 -6.23
C LEU A 126 7.36 2.20 -7.34
N VAL A 127 8.41 3.00 -7.40
CA VAL A 127 8.61 4.06 -8.41
C VAL A 127 9.83 3.69 -9.23
N GLU A 128 9.74 3.76 -10.57
CA GLU A 128 10.79 3.28 -11.46
C GLU A 128 11.00 4.20 -12.66
N HIS A 129 12.27 4.49 -12.98
CA HIS A 129 12.68 5.23 -14.17
C HIS A 129 13.97 4.63 -14.73
N GLU A 130 13.97 4.24 -16.02
CA GLU A 130 15.14 3.70 -16.75
C GLU A 130 15.95 2.62 -15.99
N GLY A 131 15.24 1.67 -15.37
CA GLY A 131 15.84 0.55 -14.63
C GLY A 131 16.26 0.88 -13.20
N ARG A 132 16.25 2.14 -12.80
CA ARG A 132 16.39 2.58 -11.40
C ARG A 132 15.03 2.55 -10.70
N TRP A 133 15.03 2.30 -9.42
CA TRP A 133 13.79 2.20 -8.67
C TRP A 133 13.96 2.63 -7.20
N ALA A 134 12.86 3.02 -6.62
CA ALA A 134 12.72 3.26 -5.20
C ALA A 134 11.41 2.65 -4.67
N ALA A 135 11.47 2.07 -3.47
CA ALA A 135 10.29 1.67 -2.73
C ALA A 135 9.99 2.75 -1.68
N VAL A 136 8.81 3.32 -1.74
CA VAL A 136 8.39 4.45 -0.89
C VAL A 136 7.13 4.05 -0.15
N ALA A 137 7.03 4.41 1.13
CA ALA A 137 5.81 4.29 1.88
C ALA A 137 5.63 5.48 2.82
N VAL A 138 4.41 5.98 2.90
CA VAL A 138 4.02 7.07 3.79
C VAL A 138 2.80 6.63 4.59
N THR A 139 2.85 6.86 5.90
CA THR A 139 1.73 6.57 6.81
C THR A 139 1.39 7.83 7.61
N ALA A 140 0.12 8.15 7.69
CA ALA A 140 -0.39 9.25 8.50
C ALA A 140 -1.57 8.79 9.34
N THR A 141 -1.60 9.21 10.61
CA THR A 141 -2.65 8.87 11.58
C THR A 141 -3.02 10.09 12.41
N GLY A 142 -4.15 10.05 13.10
CA GLY A 142 -4.61 11.17 13.90
C GLY A 142 -5.03 12.38 13.07
N LEU A 143 -5.47 12.15 11.84
CA LEU A 143 -5.83 13.22 10.91
C LEU A 143 -7.13 13.89 11.32
N MET A 144 -7.07 15.22 11.45
CA MET A 144 -8.20 16.06 11.79
C MET A 144 -8.50 17.03 10.65
N GLY A 145 -9.74 17.06 10.23
CA GLY A 145 -10.21 17.99 9.20
C GLY A 145 -10.44 19.41 9.70
N PRO A 146 -10.68 20.34 8.79
CA PRO A 146 -11.08 21.72 9.14
C PRO A 146 -12.30 21.72 10.07
N GLY A 147 -12.21 22.42 11.20
CA GLY A 147 -13.29 22.47 12.19
C GLY A 147 -13.24 21.37 13.25
N GLY A 148 -12.17 20.54 13.31
CA GLY A 148 -11.95 19.54 14.36
C GLY A 148 -12.68 18.20 14.16
N GLY A 149 -13.28 17.99 12.98
CA GLY A 149 -13.83 16.68 12.58
C GLY A 149 -12.70 15.73 12.13
N VAL A 150 -13.00 14.42 12.10
CA VAL A 150 -12.06 13.42 11.61
C VAL A 150 -11.91 13.54 10.08
N ASP A 151 -10.68 13.69 9.59
CA ASP A 151 -10.36 13.69 8.15
C ASP A 151 -10.11 12.27 7.64
N ARG A 152 -10.52 11.98 6.41
CA ARG A 152 -10.19 10.75 5.69
C ARG A 152 -8.85 10.83 4.94
N GLY A 153 -8.02 11.83 5.25
CA GLY A 153 -6.69 11.97 4.70
C GLY A 153 -6.58 12.90 3.49
N SER A 154 -7.65 13.64 3.16
CA SER A 154 -7.60 14.64 2.08
C SER A 154 -6.57 15.74 2.34
N THR A 155 -6.39 16.14 3.58
CA THR A 155 -5.44 17.20 3.99
C THR A 155 -3.97 16.80 3.81
N VAL A 156 -3.62 15.51 3.81
CA VAL A 156 -2.24 15.04 3.67
C VAL A 156 -1.87 14.61 2.26
N LEU A 157 -2.84 14.47 1.34
CA LEU A 157 -2.60 14.07 -0.04
C LEU A 157 -1.59 14.96 -0.78
N PRO A 158 -1.62 16.30 -0.65
CA PRO A 158 -0.60 17.14 -1.27
C PRO A 158 0.82 16.84 -0.76
N THR A 159 0.96 16.47 0.52
CA THR A 159 2.26 16.07 1.10
C THR A 159 2.72 14.74 0.51
N PHE A 160 1.83 13.76 0.37
CA PHE A 160 2.15 12.48 -0.26
C PHE A 160 2.57 12.67 -1.72
N ALA A 161 1.83 13.48 -2.48
CA ALA A 161 2.15 13.82 -3.87
C ALA A 161 3.53 14.47 -4.00
N ASN A 162 3.86 15.42 -3.12
CA ASN A 162 5.17 16.08 -3.11
C ASN A 162 6.31 15.11 -2.76
N ILE A 163 6.09 14.16 -1.85
CA ILE A 163 7.08 13.11 -1.56
C ILE A 163 7.30 12.25 -2.79
N GLY A 164 6.23 11.81 -3.47
CA GLY A 164 6.32 11.05 -4.71
C GLY A 164 7.07 11.80 -5.80
N ALA A 165 6.74 13.10 -6.00
CA ALA A 165 7.43 13.97 -6.95
C ALA A 165 8.93 14.09 -6.66
N ALA A 166 9.31 14.30 -5.39
CA ALA A 166 10.71 14.40 -5.00
C ALA A 166 11.50 13.12 -5.30
N VAL A 167 10.91 11.93 -5.01
CA VAL A 167 11.52 10.64 -5.33
C VAL A 167 11.60 10.43 -6.83
N GLY A 168 10.54 10.75 -7.59
CA GLY A 168 10.52 10.63 -9.05
C GLY A 168 11.58 11.54 -9.69
N THR A 169 11.67 12.80 -9.28
CA THR A 169 12.70 13.74 -9.75
C THR A 169 14.10 13.23 -9.45
N TRP A 170 14.35 12.74 -8.23
CA TRP A 170 15.64 12.15 -7.87
C TRP A 170 16.03 10.97 -8.79
N LEU A 171 15.08 10.09 -9.15
CA LEU A 171 15.33 8.98 -10.07
C LEU A 171 15.66 9.48 -11.50
N VAL A 172 15.01 10.55 -11.96
CA VAL A 172 15.27 11.17 -13.26
C VAL A 172 16.64 11.85 -13.27
N ASP A 173 16.96 12.66 -12.26
CA ASP A 173 18.21 13.44 -12.18
C ASP A 173 19.46 12.56 -12.07
N MET A 174 19.33 11.32 -11.62
CA MET A 174 20.43 10.36 -11.58
C MET A 174 20.67 9.66 -12.94
N SER A 175 19.92 10.03 -14.00
CA SER A 175 19.95 9.40 -15.35
C SER A 175 21.17 9.82 -16.19
#